data_4ca5cbe0630e1f1ed8d520ffea4edfae
#
_entry.id   4ca5cbe0630e1f1ed8d520ffea4edfae
#
_cell.length_a   1.000
_cell.length_b   1.000
_cell.length_c   1.000
_cell.angle_alpha   90.00
_cell.angle_beta   90.00
_cell.angle_gamma   90.00
#
_symmetry.space_group_name_H-M   'P 1'
#
loop_
_entity.id
_entity.type
_entity.pdbx_description
1 polymer ?
#
loop_
_entity_poly.entity_id
_entity_poly.type
_entity_poly.pdbx_seq_one_letter_code
_entity_poly.pdbx_strand_id
1 'polypeptide(L)'
;MEYRKACRTDVPAVISLVGETIRAVYPKYYPQGVVDYFLEWHSPERIAAAVEAGQVNVMLDAGKLVGTGSQEEGHISRVFVLPEYQGRGYGRYILDRLEKAVGAAHDTVQLDASLPAVLLYERR
;
A
#
# COMPACT_ATOMS: atom_id res chain seq x y z
N MET A 1 2.43 -14.14 11.01
CA MET A 1 2.03 -12.99 10.20
C MET A 1 1.47 -11.90 11.10
N GLU A 2 1.91 -10.67 10.92
CA GLU A 2 1.50 -9.54 11.75
C GLU A 2 1.00 -8.40 10.88
N TYR A 3 -0.09 -7.75 11.29
CA TYR A 3 -0.61 -6.55 10.64
C TYR A 3 -0.84 -5.50 11.71
N ARG A 4 -0.21 -4.33 11.57
CA ARG A 4 -0.28 -3.28 12.58
C ARG A 4 -0.07 -1.90 11.95
N LYS A 5 -0.34 -0.86 12.73
CA LYS A 5 -0.04 0.51 12.31
C LYS A 5 1.48 0.69 12.22
N ALA A 6 1.92 1.37 11.17
CA ALA A 6 3.33 1.69 11.00
C ALA A 6 3.79 2.70 12.04
N CYS A 7 5.01 2.54 12.52
CA CYS A 7 5.65 3.51 13.39
C CYS A 7 6.84 4.13 12.67
N ARG A 8 7.44 5.15 13.30
CA ARG A 8 8.53 5.91 12.66
C ARG A 8 9.68 5.01 12.20
N THR A 9 9.99 3.97 12.95
CA THR A 9 11.08 3.05 12.60
C THR A 9 10.79 2.21 11.38
N ASP A 10 9.53 2.11 10.96
CA ASP A 10 9.15 1.37 9.76
C ASP A 10 9.30 2.19 8.47
N VAL A 11 9.46 3.51 8.57
CA VAL A 11 9.47 4.39 7.40
C VAL A 11 10.47 3.97 6.33
N PRO A 12 11.75 3.69 6.63
CA PRO A 12 12.69 3.26 5.60
C PRO A 12 12.25 1.99 4.88
N ALA A 13 11.70 1.02 5.62
CA ALA A 13 11.23 -0.24 5.03
C ALA A 13 10.00 -0.03 4.14
N VAL A 14 9.09 0.84 4.54
CA VAL A 14 7.90 1.17 3.73
C VAL A 14 8.32 1.86 2.43
N ILE A 15 9.22 2.82 2.51
CA ILE A 15 9.75 3.53 1.34
C ILE A 15 10.38 2.53 0.37
N SER A 16 11.22 1.63 0.88
CA SER A 16 11.88 0.61 0.07
C SER A 16 10.87 -0.31 -0.60
N LEU A 17 9.88 -0.79 0.15
CA LEU A 17 8.85 -1.70 -0.36
C LEU A 17 8.04 -1.05 -1.47
N VAL A 18 7.57 0.17 -1.26
CA VAL A 18 6.74 0.88 -2.23
C VAL A 18 7.53 1.14 -3.52
N GLY A 19 8.74 1.69 -3.40
CA GLY A 19 9.58 1.99 -4.56
C GLY A 19 9.96 0.72 -5.34
N GLU A 20 10.36 -0.32 -4.64
CA GLU A 20 10.74 -1.59 -5.24
C GLU A 20 9.57 -2.21 -6.00
N THR A 21 8.37 -2.20 -5.41
CA THR A 21 7.18 -2.75 -6.04
C THR A 21 6.77 -1.95 -7.28
N ILE A 22 6.79 -0.63 -7.19
CA ILE A 22 6.47 0.21 -8.35
C ILE A 22 7.44 -0.06 -9.49
N ARG A 23 8.75 -0.11 -9.22
CA ARG A 23 9.76 -0.34 -10.25
C ARG A 23 9.67 -1.73 -10.87
N ALA A 24 9.24 -2.72 -10.10
CA ALA A 24 9.13 -4.11 -10.59
C ALA A 24 7.85 -4.36 -11.37
N VAL A 25 6.73 -3.75 -10.97
CA VAL A 25 5.40 -4.10 -11.49
C VAL A 25 4.87 -3.07 -12.47
N TYR A 26 4.98 -1.79 -12.18
CA TYR A 26 4.32 -0.73 -12.94
C TYR A 26 4.81 -0.59 -14.39
N PRO A 27 6.11 -0.84 -14.71
CA PRO A 27 6.54 -0.76 -16.11
C PRO A 27 5.81 -1.72 -17.05
N LYS A 28 5.19 -2.77 -16.51
CA LYS A 28 4.39 -3.72 -17.30
C LYS A 28 3.07 -3.11 -17.76
N TYR A 29 2.61 -2.03 -17.13
CA TYR A 29 1.30 -1.44 -17.38
C TYR A 29 1.38 0.00 -17.88
N TYR A 30 2.48 0.70 -17.62
CA TYR A 30 2.61 2.13 -17.87
C TYR A 30 3.93 2.48 -18.54
N PRO A 31 3.97 3.53 -19.40
CA PRO A 31 5.23 4.06 -19.89
C PRO A 31 6.05 4.70 -18.75
N GLN A 32 7.34 4.88 -19.00
CA GLN A 32 8.28 5.32 -17.95
C GLN A 32 7.89 6.64 -17.30
N GLY A 33 7.38 7.61 -18.07
CA GLY A 33 6.98 8.90 -17.50
C GLY A 33 5.86 8.75 -16.47
N VAL A 34 4.95 7.79 -16.68
CA VAL A 34 3.87 7.52 -15.72
C VAL A 34 4.41 6.80 -14.50
N VAL A 35 5.36 5.87 -14.69
CA VAL A 35 6.03 5.19 -13.57
C VAL A 35 6.73 6.24 -12.68
N ASP A 36 7.44 7.20 -13.29
CA ASP A 36 8.11 8.27 -12.55
C ASP A 36 7.11 9.12 -11.76
N TYR A 37 5.93 9.37 -12.34
CA TYR A 37 4.85 10.08 -11.65
C TYR A 37 4.41 9.35 -10.38
N PHE A 38 4.24 8.03 -10.46
CA PHE A 38 3.85 7.25 -9.29
C PHE A 38 4.95 7.22 -8.21
N LEU A 39 6.22 7.16 -8.63
CA LEU A 39 7.33 7.22 -7.70
C LEU A 39 7.38 8.55 -6.96
N GLU A 40 7.06 9.65 -7.66
CA GLU A 40 6.99 10.97 -7.05
C GLU A 40 5.77 11.10 -6.13
N TRP A 41 4.62 10.59 -6.55
CA TRP A 41 3.39 10.60 -5.76
C TRP A 41 3.57 9.85 -4.43
N HIS A 42 4.36 8.76 -4.45
CA HIS A 42 4.68 7.98 -3.26
C HIS A 42 6.13 8.25 -2.82
N SER A 43 6.53 9.52 -2.81
CA SER A 43 7.88 9.91 -2.43
C SER A 43 8.16 9.60 -0.96
N PRO A 44 9.46 9.50 -0.58
CA PRO A 44 9.83 9.30 0.82
C PRO A 44 9.19 10.31 1.76
N GLU A 45 9.12 11.58 1.37
CA GLU A 45 8.55 12.65 2.19
C GLU A 45 7.06 12.44 2.41
N ARG A 46 6.33 12.03 1.38
CA ARG A 46 4.89 11.77 1.49
C ARG A 46 4.59 10.55 2.33
N ILE A 47 5.40 9.50 2.19
CA ILE A 47 5.26 8.28 3.00
C ILE A 47 5.53 8.58 4.46
N ALA A 48 6.61 9.30 4.75
CA ALA A 48 6.95 9.67 6.13
C ALA A 48 5.85 10.50 6.77
N ALA A 49 5.28 11.46 6.04
CA ALA A 49 4.19 12.29 6.53
C ALA A 49 2.94 11.46 6.82
N ALA A 50 2.63 10.49 5.95
CA ALA A 50 1.46 9.61 6.14
C ALA A 50 1.64 8.70 7.36
N VAL A 51 2.85 8.18 7.59
CA VAL A 51 3.15 7.37 8.78
C VAL A 51 2.97 8.21 10.04
N GLU A 52 3.48 9.42 10.04
CA GLU A 52 3.36 10.32 11.20
C GLU A 52 1.91 10.69 11.49
N ALA A 53 1.08 10.79 10.45
CA ALA A 53 -0.36 11.06 10.59
C ALA A 53 -1.15 9.82 11.02
N GLY A 54 -0.52 8.65 11.16
CA GLY A 54 -1.19 7.43 11.58
C GLY A 54 -2.02 6.78 10.48
N GLN A 55 -1.73 7.07 9.22
CA GLN A 55 -2.52 6.62 8.08
C GLN A 55 -2.02 5.34 7.44
N VAL A 56 -0.86 4.84 7.85
CA VAL A 56 -0.17 3.72 7.19
C VAL A 56 -0.17 2.51 8.10
N ASN A 57 -0.49 1.34 7.53
CA ASN A 57 -0.35 0.06 8.21
C ASN A 57 0.67 -0.80 7.47
N VAL A 58 1.28 -1.73 8.20
CA VAL A 58 2.29 -2.63 7.64
C VAL A 58 1.93 -4.07 7.93
N MET A 59 2.31 -4.96 7.03
CA MET A 59 2.17 -6.39 7.19
C MET A 59 3.56 -7.02 7.20
N LEU A 60 3.81 -7.85 8.22
CA LEU A 60 5.08 -8.53 8.41
C LEU A 60 4.87 -10.04 8.35
N ASP A 61 5.81 -10.73 7.73
CA ASP A 61 5.85 -12.18 7.67
C ASP A 61 7.21 -12.60 8.19
N ALA A 62 7.22 -13.35 9.30
CA ALA A 62 8.44 -13.77 9.99
C ALA A 62 9.37 -12.60 10.31
N GLY A 63 8.77 -11.46 10.69
CA GLY A 63 9.53 -10.24 11.04
C GLY A 63 9.95 -9.39 9.86
N LYS A 64 9.68 -9.82 8.61
CA LYS A 64 10.00 -9.05 7.42
C LYS A 64 8.77 -8.28 6.95
N LEU A 65 8.95 -6.99 6.66
CA LEU A 65 7.87 -6.15 6.12
C LEU A 65 7.63 -6.52 4.66
N VAL A 66 6.45 -7.09 4.37
CA VAL A 66 6.13 -7.64 3.05
C VAL A 66 4.98 -6.91 2.37
N GLY A 67 4.22 -6.10 3.11
CA GLY A 67 3.09 -5.36 2.54
C GLY A 67 2.78 -4.11 3.33
N THR A 68 2.03 -3.21 2.70
CA THR A 68 1.58 -1.97 3.34
C THR A 68 0.24 -1.55 2.75
N GLY A 69 -0.50 -0.75 3.51
CA GLY A 69 -1.72 -0.13 3.07
C GLY A 69 -1.95 1.16 3.82
N SER A 70 -2.59 2.13 3.17
CA SER A 70 -2.84 3.44 3.77
C SER A 70 -4.32 3.79 3.68
N GLN A 71 -4.78 4.61 4.62
CA GLN A 71 -6.13 5.15 4.60
C GLN A 71 -6.12 6.60 5.06
N GLU A 72 -6.99 7.42 4.46
CA GLU A 72 -7.16 8.81 4.82
C GLU A 72 -8.59 9.23 4.49
N GLU A 73 -9.35 9.64 5.51
CA GLU A 73 -10.70 10.21 5.35
C GLU A 73 -11.60 9.42 4.38
N GLY A 74 -11.69 8.11 4.56
CA GLY A 74 -12.51 7.27 3.73
C GLY A 74 -11.83 6.76 2.47
N HIS A 75 -10.61 7.22 2.17
CA HIS A 75 -9.81 6.76 1.04
C HIS A 75 -8.84 5.67 1.45
N ILE A 76 -8.82 4.59 0.68
CA ILE A 76 -7.80 3.54 0.81
C ILE A 76 -6.81 3.74 -0.33
N SER A 77 -5.53 3.80 0.00
CA SER A 77 -4.47 4.03 -0.98
C SER A 77 -3.21 3.25 -0.59
N ARG A 78 -2.20 3.27 -1.47
CA ARG A 78 -0.89 2.65 -1.22
C ARG A 78 -0.98 1.22 -0.73
N VAL A 79 -1.84 0.40 -1.36
CA VAL A 79 -1.88 -1.03 -1.07
C VAL A 79 -0.82 -1.70 -1.94
N PHE A 80 0.29 -2.09 -1.31
CA PHE A 80 1.43 -2.71 -1.99
C PHE A 80 1.86 -3.98 -1.25
N VAL A 81 2.24 -4.98 -2.02
CA VAL A 81 2.85 -6.22 -1.52
C VAL A 81 4.10 -6.45 -2.35
N LEU A 82 5.21 -6.82 -1.69
CA LEU A 82 6.46 -7.14 -2.39
C LEU A 82 6.19 -8.15 -3.51
N PRO A 83 6.82 -7.99 -4.68
CA PRO A 83 6.55 -8.88 -5.83
C PRO A 83 6.67 -10.36 -5.51
N GLU A 84 7.68 -10.77 -4.74
CA GLU A 84 7.89 -12.17 -4.39
C GLU A 84 6.85 -12.72 -3.40
N TYR A 85 6.05 -11.86 -2.79
CA TYR A 85 4.98 -12.26 -1.87
C TYR A 85 3.58 -12.10 -2.46
N GLN A 86 3.48 -11.66 -3.70
CA GLN A 86 2.19 -11.54 -4.38
C GLN A 86 1.62 -12.92 -4.71
N GLY A 87 0.30 -12.98 -4.84
CA GLY A 87 -0.38 -14.24 -5.12
C GLY A 87 -0.62 -15.12 -3.91
N ARG A 88 -0.33 -14.64 -2.71
CA ARG A 88 -0.50 -15.39 -1.46
C ARG A 88 -1.68 -14.90 -0.61
N GLY A 89 -2.46 -13.95 -1.13
CA GLY A 89 -3.60 -13.39 -0.41
C GLY A 89 -3.27 -12.23 0.52
N TYR A 90 -2.03 -11.76 0.54
CA TYR A 90 -1.63 -10.66 1.43
C TYR A 90 -2.30 -9.35 1.06
N GLY A 91 -2.37 -9.02 -0.23
CA GLY A 91 -3.04 -7.81 -0.70
C GLY A 91 -4.51 -7.79 -0.32
N ARG A 92 -5.19 -8.92 -0.49
CA ARG A 92 -6.59 -9.08 -0.08
C ARG A 92 -6.76 -8.88 1.43
N TYR A 93 -5.87 -9.46 2.21
CA TYR A 93 -5.92 -9.34 3.67
C TYR A 93 -5.78 -7.87 4.09
N ILE A 94 -4.81 -7.16 3.53
CA ILE A 94 -4.59 -5.73 3.81
C ILE A 94 -5.83 -4.94 3.44
N LEU A 95 -6.36 -5.16 2.24
CA LEU A 95 -7.53 -4.44 1.75
C LEU A 95 -8.75 -4.67 2.62
N ASP A 96 -8.98 -5.92 3.03
CA ASP A 96 -10.10 -6.26 3.91
C ASP A 96 -9.99 -5.54 5.26
N ARG A 97 -8.79 -5.49 5.83
CA ARG A 97 -8.56 -4.80 7.10
C ARG A 97 -8.77 -3.29 6.97
N LEU A 98 -8.31 -2.70 5.86
CA LEU A 98 -8.52 -1.27 5.61
C LEU A 98 -9.99 -0.94 5.40
N GLU A 99 -10.72 -1.76 4.66
CA GLU A 99 -12.16 -1.54 4.44
C GLU A 99 -12.92 -1.60 5.76
N LYS A 100 -12.59 -2.52 6.64
CA LYS A 100 -13.23 -2.59 7.96
C LYS A 100 -12.96 -1.35 8.79
N ALA A 101 -11.71 -0.86 8.78
CA ALA A 101 -11.34 0.30 9.54
C ALA A 101 -12.01 1.57 9.00
N VAL A 102 -12.06 1.74 7.68
CA VAL A 102 -12.67 2.91 7.05
C VAL A 102 -14.19 2.82 7.15
N GLY A 103 -14.76 1.66 6.89
CA GLY A 103 -16.21 1.45 6.94
C GLY A 103 -16.82 1.67 8.32
N ALA A 104 -16.04 1.45 9.37
CA ALA A 104 -16.52 1.69 10.74
C ALA A 104 -16.69 3.18 11.02
N ALA A 105 -15.97 4.05 10.31
CA ALA A 105 -15.97 5.49 10.55
C ALA A 105 -16.71 6.29 9.46
N HIS A 106 -16.97 5.68 8.30
CA HIS A 106 -17.53 6.36 7.13
C HIS A 106 -18.61 5.53 6.48
N ASP A 107 -19.62 6.21 5.90
CA ASP A 107 -20.72 5.53 5.19
C ASP A 107 -20.26 4.95 3.86
N THR A 108 -19.25 5.56 3.23
CA THR A 108 -18.72 5.10 1.95
C THR A 108 -17.23 4.93 2.03
N VAL A 109 -16.69 3.98 1.24
CA VAL A 109 -15.26 3.72 1.13
C VAL A 109 -14.84 4.06 -0.30
N GLN A 110 -13.80 4.88 -0.44
CA GLN A 110 -13.21 5.24 -1.73
C GLN A 110 -11.84 4.61 -1.87
N LEU A 111 -11.54 4.17 -3.09
CA LEU A 111 -10.28 3.52 -3.41
C LEU A 111 -9.53 4.35 -4.45
N ASP A 112 -8.28 4.70 -4.12
CA ASP A 112 -7.35 5.28 -5.08
C ASP A 112 -6.53 4.14 -5.65
N ALA A 113 -6.77 3.79 -6.92
CA ALA A 113 -6.22 2.59 -7.50
C ALA A 113 -5.43 2.84 -8.77
N SER A 114 -4.19 2.35 -8.80
CA SER A 114 -3.43 2.18 -10.03
C SER A 114 -3.97 0.97 -10.78
N LEU A 115 -3.56 0.78 -12.05
CA LEU A 115 -4.02 -0.38 -12.83
C LEU A 115 -3.70 -1.72 -12.15
N PRO A 116 -2.48 -1.96 -11.64
CA PRO A 116 -2.21 -3.20 -10.91
C PRO A 116 -3.10 -3.37 -9.68
N ALA A 117 -3.42 -2.29 -8.96
CA ALA A 117 -4.29 -2.34 -7.80
C ALA A 117 -5.74 -2.64 -8.19
N VAL A 118 -6.22 -2.09 -9.32
CA VAL A 118 -7.56 -2.39 -9.84
C VAL A 118 -7.69 -3.90 -10.09
N LEU A 119 -6.67 -4.52 -10.69
CA LEU A 119 -6.70 -5.96 -10.94
C LEU A 119 -6.76 -6.75 -9.64
N LEU A 120 -6.06 -6.31 -8.60
CA LEU A 120 -6.12 -6.93 -7.28
C LEU A 120 -7.54 -6.82 -6.71
N TYR A 121 -8.17 -5.65 -6.80
CA TYR A 121 -9.51 -5.42 -6.25
C TYR A 121 -10.56 -6.26 -6.98
N GLU A 122 -10.44 -6.41 -8.28
CA GLU A 122 -11.39 -7.21 -9.06
C GLU A 122 -11.32 -8.71 -8.75
N ARG A 123 -10.19 -9.17 -8.26
CA ARG A 123 -10.01 -10.59 -7.88
C ARG A 123 -10.59 -10.92 -6.50
N ARG A 124 -10.94 -9.91 -5.75
CA ARG A 124 -11.59 -10.11 -4.46
C ARG A 124 -13.03 -10.57 -4.67
#